data_066c264475d7db59b2cdc7240d47a615
#
_entry.id   066c264475d7db59b2cdc7240d47a615
#
_cell.length_a   1.000
_cell.length_b   1.000
_cell.length_c   1.000
_cell.angle_alpha   90.00
_cell.angle_beta   90.00
_cell.angle_gamma   90.00
#
_symmetry.space_group_name_H-M   'P 1'
#
loop_
_entity.id
_entity.type
_entity.pdbx_description
1 polymer ?
#
loop_
_entity_poly.entity_id
_entity_poly.type
_entity_poly.pdbx_seq_one_letter_code
_entity_poly.pdbx_strand_id
1 'polypeptide(L)'
;MTLDRTSGEPLPAQLAGQVRSLVLSGTLATGDRLPSSRALAADLGVSRAVTEQAYDQLAAEGWLEARRGSGTYVTTTRPSGVTSRPTEPTPRPTRVTSRPAQPTSRLDTGTPFFDPRLEPGWRRAWREVSVAAPPRGYDDPRGLAELREALAARLGRTRGLDLHPDEIIVTAGTTDGLRALLPELRPGPVAVEDPGYRAAAETVLTYGREVIDLPAVETVRDLGAAVAAYVTPAHQHPLGRVMPAADRLSLLEAARRADAVVIEDDYDSEFRYDVAPVPAMATLDRGRVVYLGTAAKSVVPTLRLGWLVAPPDLHELILRRRTITHAGAAWPSQRALLTLLRDGWLDKAVRSARRVYAERAPRVAEAMTPYATLAGPLAGMYSTWLLPEPDARCARDAARAAGFEVNLLSTYARSTGLTGLVIGFGGVTDAELDQALTALTGALAC
;
A
#
# COMPACT_ATOMS: atom_id res chain seq x y z
N MET A 1 -35.64 21.25 26.87
CA MET A 1 -34.53 20.25 26.96
C MET A 1 -35.02 19.12 27.85
N THR A 2 -34.73 17.87 27.49
CA THR A 2 -35.16 16.67 28.23
C THR A 2 -33.94 15.78 28.46
N LEU A 3 -33.71 15.36 29.71
CA LEU A 3 -32.55 14.52 30.05
C LEU A 3 -33.04 13.10 30.38
N ASP A 4 -32.40 12.11 29.78
CA ASP A 4 -32.71 10.69 29.99
C ASP A 4 -31.79 10.10 31.08
N ARG A 5 -32.37 9.78 32.24
CA ARG A 5 -31.63 9.19 33.36
C ARG A 5 -31.39 7.69 33.20
N THR A 6 -32.02 7.07 32.21
CA THR A 6 -31.87 5.64 31.91
C THR A 6 -30.82 5.39 30.83
N SER A 7 -30.43 6.42 30.13
CA SER A 7 -29.33 6.41 29.15
C SER A 7 -28.00 6.17 29.84
N GLY A 8 -27.10 5.41 29.24
CA GLY A 8 -25.72 5.24 29.71
C GLY A 8 -24.84 6.50 29.56
N GLU A 9 -25.37 7.58 28.96
CA GLU A 9 -24.64 8.84 28.77
C GLU A 9 -24.80 9.73 30.02
N PRO A 10 -23.68 10.28 30.56
CA PRO A 10 -23.74 11.20 31.71
C PRO A 10 -24.62 12.43 31.47
N LEU A 11 -25.44 12.81 32.45
CA LEU A 11 -26.35 13.96 32.34
C LEU A 11 -25.67 15.29 31.90
N PRO A 12 -24.45 15.63 32.36
CA PRO A 12 -23.75 16.82 31.86
C PRO A 12 -23.46 16.77 30.37
N ALA A 13 -23.09 15.59 29.82
CA ALA A 13 -22.81 15.41 28.40
C ALA A 13 -24.08 15.53 27.55
N GLN A 14 -25.19 14.93 28.00
CA GLN A 14 -26.51 15.08 27.36
C GLN A 14 -26.93 16.55 27.29
N LEU A 15 -26.78 17.29 28.40
CA LEU A 15 -27.13 18.70 28.48
C LEU A 15 -26.24 19.54 27.54
N ALA A 16 -24.94 19.31 27.52
CA ALA A 16 -24.02 20.00 26.64
C ALA A 16 -24.35 19.71 25.17
N GLY A 17 -24.66 18.45 24.82
CA GLY A 17 -25.10 18.05 23.49
C GLY A 17 -26.37 18.77 23.01
N GLN A 18 -27.38 18.88 23.89
CA GLN A 18 -28.62 19.56 23.54
C GLN A 18 -28.43 21.08 23.36
N VAL A 19 -27.68 21.76 24.24
CA VAL A 19 -27.34 23.18 24.08
C VAL A 19 -26.58 23.41 22.77
N ARG A 20 -25.60 22.58 22.46
CA ARG A 20 -24.82 22.64 21.21
C ARG A 20 -25.75 22.51 19.99
N SER A 21 -26.70 21.58 20.02
CA SER A 21 -27.68 21.39 18.95
C SER A 21 -28.57 22.61 18.76
N LEU A 22 -28.97 23.27 19.84
CA LEU A 22 -29.78 24.51 19.78
C LEU A 22 -28.99 25.68 19.18
N VAL A 23 -27.70 25.78 19.47
CA VAL A 23 -26.82 26.78 18.85
C VAL A 23 -26.62 26.48 17.35
N LEU A 24 -26.35 25.22 17.00
CA LEU A 24 -26.15 24.79 15.59
C LEU A 24 -27.41 24.94 14.74
N SER A 25 -28.60 24.72 15.31
CA SER A 25 -29.85 24.92 14.62
C SER A 25 -30.26 26.41 14.49
N GLY A 26 -29.54 27.31 15.16
CA GLY A 26 -29.88 28.74 15.21
C GLY A 26 -31.02 29.07 16.16
N THR A 27 -31.49 28.12 16.97
CA THR A 27 -32.49 28.35 18.02
C THR A 27 -31.91 29.23 19.15
N LEU A 28 -30.62 29.08 19.42
CA LEU A 28 -29.85 29.97 20.24
C LEU A 28 -28.87 30.74 19.36
N ALA A 29 -28.99 32.05 19.31
CA ALA A 29 -28.14 32.91 18.50
C ALA A 29 -26.94 33.45 19.29
N THR A 30 -25.87 33.86 18.57
CA THR A 30 -24.73 34.55 19.20
C THR A 30 -25.21 35.76 19.99
N GLY A 31 -24.74 35.86 21.24
CA GLY A 31 -25.13 36.91 22.16
C GLY A 31 -26.35 36.58 23.02
N ASP A 32 -27.04 35.46 22.73
CA ASP A 32 -28.15 35.03 23.59
C ASP A 32 -27.65 34.65 24.97
N ARG A 33 -28.38 35.10 25.99
CA ARG A 33 -28.10 34.82 27.38
C ARG A 33 -28.75 33.54 27.83
N LEU A 34 -27.95 32.60 28.33
CA LEU A 34 -28.45 31.38 28.93
C LEU A 34 -28.93 31.60 30.36
N PRO A 35 -29.87 30.77 30.85
CA PRO A 35 -30.25 30.77 32.28
C PRO A 35 -29.02 30.54 33.16
N SER A 36 -29.04 31.05 34.39
CA SER A 36 -27.97 30.70 35.34
C SER A 36 -27.95 29.18 35.57
N SER A 37 -26.76 28.61 35.88
CA SER A 37 -26.64 27.19 36.22
C SER A 37 -27.63 26.75 37.28
N ARG A 38 -27.93 27.61 38.24
CA ARG A 38 -28.91 27.35 39.32
C ARG A 38 -30.35 27.34 38.79
N ALA A 39 -30.70 28.27 37.93
CA ALA A 39 -32.05 28.31 37.32
C ALA A 39 -32.28 27.11 36.40
N LEU A 40 -31.32 26.81 35.51
CA LEU A 40 -31.43 25.68 34.61
C LEU A 40 -31.47 24.33 35.34
N ALA A 41 -30.73 24.22 36.46
CA ALA A 41 -30.76 23.01 37.29
C ALA A 41 -32.15 22.78 37.90
N ALA A 42 -32.79 23.87 38.39
CA ALA A 42 -34.16 23.82 38.92
C ALA A 42 -35.18 23.44 37.86
N ASP A 43 -35.07 24.01 36.64
CA ASP A 43 -36.01 23.75 35.51
C ASP A 43 -35.88 22.31 35.03
N LEU A 44 -34.69 21.71 35.03
CA LEU A 44 -34.43 20.34 34.57
C LEU A 44 -34.52 19.29 35.67
N GLY A 45 -34.73 19.69 36.91
CA GLY A 45 -34.81 18.80 38.08
C GLY A 45 -33.50 18.01 38.33
N VAL A 46 -32.34 18.65 38.08
CA VAL A 46 -31.01 18.04 38.26
C VAL A 46 -30.20 18.81 39.32
N SER A 47 -29.07 18.27 39.77
CA SER A 47 -28.16 18.99 40.65
C SER A 47 -27.46 20.14 39.91
N ARG A 48 -27.14 21.20 40.65
CA ARG A 48 -26.39 22.35 40.11
C ARG A 48 -25.06 21.93 39.49
N ALA A 49 -24.39 20.93 40.06
CA ALA A 49 -23.14 20.40 39.53
C ALA A 49 -23.26 19.89 38.09
N VAL A 50 -24.40 19.27 37.69
CA VAL A 50 -24.64 18.82 36.33
C VAL A 50 -24.66 19.96 35.32
N THR A 51 -25.35 21.04 35.67
CA THR A 51 -25.45 22.23 34.79
C THR A 51 -24.16 23.03 34.75
N GLU A 52 -23.42 23.12 35.87
CA GLU A 52 -22.08 23.74 35.91
C GLU A 52 -21.09 22.99 35.05
N GLN A 53 -21.01 21.66 35.16
CA GLN A 53 -20.13 20.85 34.32
C GLN A 53 -20.48 20.95 32.82
N ALA A 54 -21.77 20.99 32.46
CA ALA A 54 -22.17 21.18 31.06
C ALA A 54 -21.77 22.60 30.55
N TYR A 55 -21.92 23.64 31.37
CA TYR A 55 -21.53 24.98 30.96
C TYR A 55 -20.02 25.14 30.88
N ASP A 56 -19.26 24.56 31.80
CA ASP A 56 -17.79 24.56 31.78
C ASP A 56 -17.27 23.84 30.55
N GLN A 57 -17.88 22.70 30.20
CA GLN A 57 -17.55 21.97 28.97
C GLN A 57 -17.82 22.83 27.71
N LEU A 58 -18.99 23.43 27.62
CA LEU A 58 -19.38 24.28 26.49
C LEU A 58 -18.50 25.55 26.41
N ALA A 59 -18.09 26.09 27.53
CA ALA A 59 -17.15 27.22 27.60
C ALA A 59 -15.76 26.81 27.14
N ALA A 60 -15.26 25.63 27.56
CA ALA A 60 -14.00 25.07 27.11
C ALA A 60 -14.00 24.75 25.60
N GLU A 61 -15.13 24.34 25.06
CA GLU A 61 -15.36 24.14 23.63
C GLU A 61 -15.55 25.44 22.82
N GLY A 62 -15.66 26.59 23.50
CA GLY A 62 -15.86 27.91 22.87
C GLY A 62 -17.28 28.23 22.44
N TRP A 63 -18.29 27.43 22.83
CA TRP A 63 -19.70 27.70 22.51
C TRP A 63 -20.31 28.78 23.43
N LEU A 64 -19.80 28.88 24.66
CA LEU A 64 -20.30 29.79 25.66
C LEU A 64 -19.16 30.65 26.22
N GLU A 65 -19.52 31.86 26.67
CA GLU A 65 -18.65 32.78 27.38
C GLU A 65 -19.31 33.22 28.70
N ALA A 66 -18.58 33.07 29.82
CA ALA A 66 -19.01 33.58 31.10
C ALA A 66 -18.53 35.03 31.28
N ARG A 67 -19.46 35.99 31.40
CA ARG A 67 -19.14 37.40 31.66
C ARG A 67 -19.36 37.70 33.16
N ARG A 68 -18.30 38.06 33.84
CA ARG A 68 -18.36 38.35 35.30
C ARG A 68 -19.48 39.31 35.62
N GLY A 69 -20.39 38.90 36.51
CA GLY A 69 -21.54 39.70 36.96
C GLY A 69 -22.68 39.82 35.96
N SER A 70 -22.56 39.34 34.75
CA SER A 70 -23.54 39.50 33.66
C SER A 70 -24.24 38.21 33.24
N GLY A 71 -23.59 37.05 33.41
CA GLY A 71 -24.14 35.72 33.04
C GLY A 71 -23.36 34.97 31.99
N THR A 72 -23.95 33.91 31.45
CA THR A 72 -23.35 33.06 30.40
C THR A 72 -24.04 33.33 29.07
N TYR A 73 -23.26 33.51 28.02
CA TYR A 73 -23.72 33.92 26.69
C TYR A 73 -23.21 32.99 25.62
N VAL A 74 -23.96 32.82 24.53
CA VAL A 74 -23.53 32.10 23.33
C VAL A 74 -22.49 32.93 22.56
N THR A 75 -21.30 32.36 22.31
CA THR A 75 -20.18 33.08 21.66
C THR A 75 -20.04 32.83 20.18
N THR A 76 -20.51 31.69 19.67
CA THR A 76 -20.27 31.28 18.30
C THR A 76 -21.56 31.01 17.58
N THR A 77 -21.82 31.77 16.53
CA THR A 77 -22.63 31.32 15.40
C THR A 77 -21.69 30.94 14.27
N ARG A 78 -22.16 30.06 13.42
CA ARG A 78 -21.55 29.61 12.15
C ARG A 78 -20.61 30.66 11.57
N PRO A 79 -19.36 30.32 11.12
CA PRO A 79 -18.52 31.28 10.42
C PRO A 79 -19.30 31.87 9.25
N SER A 80 -19.53 33.18 9.30
CA SER A 80 -20.15 33.93 8.20
C SER A 80 -19.20 33.89 7.01
N GLY A 81 -19.49 33.07 5.99
CA GLY A 81 -18.65 33.03 4.80
C GLY A 81 -18.75 31.77 3.92
N VAL A 82 -19.48 30.75 4.35
CA VAL A 82 -19.79 29.64 3.45
C VAL A 82 -21.24 29.74 3.04
N THR A 83 -21.51 30.42 1.92
CA THR A 83 -22.76 30.28 1.20
C THR A 83 -22.85 28.82 0.78
N SER A 84 -23.55 28.02 1.56
CA SER A 84 -23.96 26.70 1.13
C SER A 84 -24.89 26.87 -0.06
N ARG A 85 -24.36 26.72 -1.29
CA ARG A 85 -25.13 26.24 -2.40
C ARG A 85 -25.92 25.02 -1.90
N PRO A 86 -27.20 24.85 -2.20
CA PRO A 86 -27.90 23.62 -1.90
C PRO A 86 -27.12 22.51 -2.61
N THR A 87 -26.31 21.77 -1.88
CA THR A 87 -25.77 20.51 -2.34
C THR A 87 -26.98 19.61 -2.46
N GLU A 88 -27.31 19.19 -3.67
CA GLU A 88 -28.09 17.98 -3.88
C GLU A 88 -27.61 16.93 -2.88
N PRO A 89 -28.50 16.16 -2.25
CA PRO A 89 -28.08 15.17 -1.27
C PRO A 89 -27.06 14.25 -1.97
N THR A 90 -25.81 14.36 -1.57
CA THR A 90 -24.78 13.40 -1.95
C THR A 90 -25.38 12.03 -1.66
N PRO A 91 -25.51 11.14 -2.65
CA PRO A 91 -26.05 9.82 -2.39
C PRO A 91 -25.25 9.27 -1.21
N ARG A 92 -25.93 8.96 -0.11
CA ARG A 92 -25.32 8.25 1.00
C ARG A 92 -24.57 7.09 0.37
N PRO A 93 -23.28 6.88 0.71
CA PRO A 93 -22.59 5.70 0.22
C PRO A 93 -23.51 4.54 0.53
N THR A 94 -24.00 3.90 -0.52
CA THR A 94 -24.83 2.72 -0.42
C THR A 94 -24.07 1.80 0.52
N ARG A 95 -24.66 1.49 1.67
CA ARG A 95 -24.08 0.53 2.60
C ARG A 95 -23.87 -0.70 1.75
N VAL A 96 -22.61 -0.93 1.39
CA VAL A 96 -22.22 -2.17 0.71
C VAL A 96 -22.49 -3.25 1.73
N THR A 97 -23.70 -3.78 1.70
CA THR A 97 -24.03 -5.04 2.35
C THR A 97 -23.40 -6.13 1.50
N SER A 98 -22.08 -6.10 1.40
CA SER A 98 -21.36 -7.28 0.96
C SER A 98 -21.54 -8.28 2.10
N ARG A 99 -22.42 -9.26 1.87
CA ARG A 99 -22.28 -10.58 2.49
C ARG A 99 -20.78 -10.87 2.48
N PRO A 100 -20.15 -11.28 3.61
CA PRO A 100 -18.75 -11.65 3.56
C PRO A 100 -18.63 -12.66 2.42
N ALA A 101 -17.91 -12.28 1.36
CA ALA A 101 -17.63 -13.18 0.26
C ALA A 101 -16.95 -14.40 0.90
N GLN A 102 -17.38 -15.60 0.52
CA GLN A 102 -16.65 -16.81 0.89
C GLN A 102 -15.18 -16.56 0.53
N PRO A 103 -14.23 -16.95 1.39
CA PRO A 103 -12.82 -16.74 1.09
C PRO A 103 -12.51 -17.41 -0.25
N THR A 104 -12.30 -16.60 -1.26
CA THR A 104 -11.96 -17.05 -2.60
C THR A 104 -10.46 -17.30 -2.57
N SER A 105 -10.02 -18.51 -2.90
CA SER A 105 -8.59 -18.80 -3.06
C SER A 105 -8.00 -17.98 -4.20
N ARG A 106 -6.87 -17.29 -3.95
CA ARG A 106 -6.32 -16.30 -4.87
C ARG A 106 -5.18 -16.87 -5.70
N LEU A 107 -5.40 -16.95 -7.00
CA LEU A 107 -4.35 -17.19 -7.99
C LEU A 107 -3.84 -15.84 -8.55
N ASP A 108 -3.59 -14.89 -7.66
CA ASP A 108 -3.09 -13.57 -8.01
C ASP A 108 -1.56 -13.46 -7.88
N THR A 109 -0.99 -12.38 -8.36
CA THR A 109 0.44 -12.05 -8.23
C THR A 109 0.79 -11.47 -6.85
N GLY A 110 -0.20 -11.27 -6.00
CA GLY A 110 -0.09 -10.60 -4.71
C GLY A 110 0.23 -11.54 -3.56
N THR A 111 -0.22 -12.80 -3.63
CA THR A 111 -0.22 -13.75 -2.52
C THR A 111 0.92 -14.74 -2.64
N PRO A 112 2.02 -14.60 -1.86
CA PRO A 112 3.16 -15.52 -1.88
C PRO A 112 2.84 -16.82 -1.13
N PHE A 113 3.66 -17.85 -1.38
CA PHE A 113 3.67 -19.07 -0.58
C PHE A 113 4.24 -18.78 0.81
N PHE A 114 3.51 -19.17 1.83
CA PHE A 114 3.97 -19.17 3.22
C PHE A 114 4.15 -20.61 3.69
N ASP A 115 5.38 -20.99 4.05
CA ASP A 115 5.68 -22.34 4.53
C ASP A 115 5.19 -22.50 6.00
N PRO A 116 4.19 -23.35 6.27
CA PRO A 116 3.69 -23.58 7.65
C PRO A 116 4.79 -24.03 8.62
N ARG A 117 5.82 -24.70 8.14
CA ARG A 117 6.96 -25.17 8.96
C ARG A 117 7.79 -24.03 9.54
N LEU A 118 7.68 -22.82 8.95
CA LEU A 118 8.39 -21.61 9.38
C LEU A 118 7.56 -20.76 10.36
N GLU A 119 6.31 -21.15 10.65
CA GLU A 119 5.43 -20.44 11.59
C GLU A 119 6.04 -20.25 13.00
N PRO A 120 6.77 -21.21 13.59
CA PRO A 120 7.41 -21.02 14.89
C PRO A 120 8.39 -19.84 14.91
N GLY A 121 9.15 -19.62 13.83
CA GLY A 121 10.04 -18.48 13.71
C GLY A 121 9.29 -17.16 13.59
N TRP A 122 8.20 -17.13 12.84
CA TRP A 122 7.28 -16.00 12.76
C TRP A 122 6.73 -15.63 14.15
N ARG A 123 6.20 -16.61 14.89
CA ARG A 123 5.68 -16.40 16.25
C ARG A 123 6.77 -15.92 17.22
N ARG A 124 8.01 -16.40 17.06
CA ARG A 124 9.13 -15.94 17.88
C ARG A 124 9.44 -14.46 17.61
N ALA A 125 9.50 -14.05 16.36
CA ALA A 125 9.75 -12.64 16.01
C ALA A 125 8.73 -11.70 16.68
N TRP A 126 7.45 -12.06 16.67
CA TRP A 126 6.42 -11.26 17.33
C TRP A 126 6.48 -11.30 18.86
N ARG A 127 6.89 -12.41 19.46
CA ARG A 127 7.16 -12.43 20.92
C ARG A 127 8.30 -11.49 21.29
N GLU A 128 9.38 -11.45 20.53
CA GLU A 128 10.45 -10.49 20.76
C GLU A 128 9.98 -9.04 20.64
N VAL A 129 9.10 -8.74 19.71
CA VAL A 129 8.47 -7.40 19.63
C VAL A 129 7.67 -7.10 20.90
N SER A 130 6.89 -8.06 21.39
CA SER A 130 5.98 -7.85 22.54
C SER A 130 6.70 -7.58 23.86
N VAL A 131 7.95 -8.03 24.02
CA VAL A 131 8.76 -7.82 25.23
C VAL A 131 9.79 -6.71 25.08
N ALA A 132 9.98 -6.18 23.86
CA ALA A 132 10.90 -5.08 23.62
C ALA A 132 10.31 -3.75 24.13
N ALA A 133 11.14 -2.92 24.76
CA ALA A 133 10.71 -1.57 25.13
C ALA A 133 10.45 -0.74 23.85
N PRO A 134 9.26 -0.13 23.70
CA PRO A 134 8.98 0.74 22.57
C PRO A 134 9.84 2.02 22.66
N PRO A 135 10.12 2.65 21.50
CA PRO A 135 10.79 3.95 21.47
C PRO A 135 10.00 4.99 22.28
N ARG A 136 10.68 5.90 22.93
CA ARG A 136 10.04 6.97 23.72
C ARG A 136 9.61 8.18 22.89
N GLY A 137 9.99 8.23 21.64
CA GLY A 137 9.72 9.35 20.72
C GLY A 137 9.70 8.87 19.28
N TYR A 138 9.75 9.82 18.34
CA TYR A 138 9.87 9.51 16.93
C TYR A 138 11.25 8.92 16.63
N ASP A 139 11.27 7.82 15.89
CA ASP A 139 12.50 7.14 15.49
C ASP A 139 13.23 7.91 14.35
N ASP A 140 14.42 7.41 14.01
CA ASP A 140 15.16 7.85 12.83
C ASP A 140 14.26 7.75 11.58
N PRO A 141 14.09 8.82 10.79
CA PRO A 141 13.25 8.82 9.59
C PRO A 141 13.70 7.80 8.53
N ARG A 142 14.94 7.30 8.62
CA ARG A 142 15.45 6.19 7.78
C ARG A 142 14.92 4.83 8.25
N GLY A 143 14.43 4.71 9.46
CA GLY A 143 14.02 3.48 10.13
C GLY A 143 15.11 2.90 11.03
N LEU A 144 14.79 1.77 11.66
CA LEU A 144 15.61 1.11 12.67
C LEU A 144 17.03 0.81 12.16
N ALA A 145 18.06 1.33 12.86
CA ALA A 145 19.46 1.23 12.42
C ALA A 145 19.92 -0.21 12.21
N GLU A 146 19.62 -1.10 13.16
CA GLU A 146 19.99 -2.50 13.08
C GLU A 146 19.29 -3.25 11.93
N LEU A 147 18.08 -2.80 11.54
CA LEU A 147 17.40 -3.35 10.38
C LEU A 147 18.11 -2.90 9.09
N ARG A 148 18.51 -1.62 9.02
CA ARG A 148 19.24 -1.09 7.87
C ARG A 148 20.60 -1.80 7.67
N GLU A 149 21.31 -2.08 8.75
CA GLU A 149 22.54 -2.90 8.73
C GLU A 149 22.29 -4.31 8.17
N ALA A 150 21.24 -4.98 8.66
CA ALA A 150 20.88 -6.32 8.19
C ALA A 150 20.44 -6.32 6.72
N LEU A 151 19.73 -5.27 6.29
CA LEU A 151 19.31 -5.10 4.89
C LEU A 151 20.51 -4.80 3.99
N ALA A 152 21.45 -3.92 4.38
CA ALA A 152 22.67 -3.64 3.63
C ALA A 152 23.48 -4.92 3.37
N ALA A 153 23.73 -5.69 4.44
CA ALA A 153 24.42 -6.98 4.32
C ALA A 153 23.68 -7.98 3.41
N ARG A 154 22.35 -8.02 3.45
CA ARG A 154 21.54 -8.89 2.57
C ARG A 154 21.61 -8.43 1.12
N LEU A 155 21.38 -7.14 0.86
CA LEU A 155 21.36 -6.58 -0.50
C LEU A 155 22.72 -6.71 -1.19
N GLY A 156 23.82 -6.58 -0.42
CA GLY A 156 25.16 -6.90 -0.93
C GLY A 156 25.26 -8.33 -1.44
N ARG A 157 24.81 -9.30 -0.66
CA ARG A 157 24.87 -10.72 -1.03
C ARG A 157 23.90 -11.14 -2.12
N THR A 158 22.68 -10.59 -2.13
CA THR A 158 21.61 -11.10 -3.01
C THR A 158 21.42 -10.25 -4.26
N ARG A 159 21.79 -8.97 -4.24
CA ARG A 159 21.55 -8.02 -5.34
C ARG A 159 22.81 -7.33 -5.87
N GLY A 160 23.97 -7.59 -5.24
CA GLY A 160 25.24 -6.96 -5.60
C GLY A 160 25.29 -5.46 -5.23
N LEU A 161 24.40 -4.98 -4.37
CA LEU A 161 24.35 -3.60 -3.92
C LEU A 161 25.23 -3.42 -2.68
N ASP A 162 26.42 -2.87 -2.87
CA ASP A 162 27.30 -2.46 -1.76
C ASP A 162 26.80 -1.12 -1.20
N LEU A 163 26.17 -1.16 -0.02
CA LEU A 163 25.46 -0.05 0.60
C LEU A 163 25.97 0.21 2.01
N HIS A 164 26.16 1.50 2.31
CA HIS A 164 26.21 1.91 3.72
C HIS A 164 24.79 1.85 4.31
N PRO A 165 24.58 1.39 5.56
CA PRO A 165 23.25 1.32 6.18
C PRO A 165 22.47 2.65 6.14
N ASP A 166 23.16 3.78 6.17
CA ASP A 166 22.54 5.11 6.12
C ASP A 166 21.97 5.49 4.74
N GLU A 167 22.30 4.78 3.69
CA GLU A 167 21.74 4.95 2.35
C GLU A 167 20.36 4.28 2.20
N ILE A 168 19.97 3.45 3.19
CA ILE A 168 18.71 2.71 3.17
C ILE A 168 17.65 3.46 3.95
N ILE A 169 16.50 3.69 3.32
CA ILE A 169 15.30 4.20 3.96
C ILE A 169 14.26 3.08 4.03
N VAL A 170 13.87 2.68 5.24
CA VAL A 170 12.82 1.67 5.44
C VAL A 170 11.45 2.28 5.15
N THR A 171 10.64 1.60 4.34
CA THR A 171 9.32 2.06 3.85
C THR A 171 8.23 1.05 4.21
N ALA A 172 6.97 1.43 4.04
CA ALA A 172 5.83 0.53 4.16
C ALA A 172 5.54 -0.26 2.86
N GLY A 173 6.58 -0.61 2.11
CA GLY A 173 6.54 -1.31 0.82
C GLY A 173 6.95 -0.42 -0.35
N THR A 174 7.06 -1.00 -1.57
CA THR A 174 7.53 -0.27 -2.77
C THR A 174 6.62 0.91 -3.14
N THR A 175 5.30 0.76 -3.02
CA THR A 175 4.35 1.86 -3.27
C THR A 175 4.55 3.04 -2.29
N ASP A 176 4.92 2.78 -1.03
CA ASP A 176 5.25 3.82 -0.07
C ASP A 176 6.58 4.50 -0.42
N GLY A 177 7.56 3.71 -0.89
CA GLY A 177 8.81 4.24 -1.45
C GLY A 177 8.56 5.17 -2.64
N LEU A 178 7.68 4.76 -3.56
CA LEU A 178 7.27 5.60 -4.68
C LEU A 178 6.59 6.90 -4.21
N ARG A 179 5.68 6.82 -3.24
CA ARG A 179 5.03 7.99 -2.64
C ARG A 179 6.01 8.96 -1.98
N ALA A 180 7.05 8.43 -1.35
CA ALA A 180 8.10 9.26 -0.74
C ALA A 180 8.95 9.96 -1.79
N LEU A 181 9.17 9.34 -2.95
CA LEU A 181 10.00 9.85 -4.03
C LEU A 181 9.28 10.89 -4.90
N LEU A 182 8.02 10.64 -5.29
CA LEU A 182 7.30 11.47 -6.27
C LEU A 182 7.31 12.98 -5.97
N PRO A 183 7.11 13.44 -4.72
CA PRO A 183 7.15 14.87 -4.42
C PRO A 183 8.53 15.51 -4.58
N GLU A 184 9.61 14.71 -4.57
CA GLU A 184 10.99 15.19 -4.65
C GLU A 184 11.52 15.23 -6.09
N LEU A 185 10.79 14.65 -7.03
CA LEU A 185 11.12 14.76 -8.45
C LEU A 185 10.71 16.13 -8.99
N ARG A 186 11.51 16.67 -9.93
CA ARG A 186 11.11 17.87 -10.68
C ARG A 186 9.72 17.71 -11.31
N PRO A 187 8.98 18.78 -11.59
CA PRO A 187 7.70 18.69 -12.30
C PRO A 187 7.84 17.99 -13.66
N GLY A 188 6.87 17.15 -14.00
CA GLY A 188 6.82 16.44 -15.26
C GLY A 188 6.17 15.07 -15.15
N PRO A 189 5.93 14.41 -16.28
CA PRO A 189 5.32 13.09 -16.35
C PRO A 189 6.27 12.00 -15.87
N VAL A 190 5.70 10.85 -15.52
CA VAL A 190 6.45 9.64 -15.14
C VAL A 190 6.12 8.54 -16.15
N ALA A 191 7.15 7.97 -16.76
CA ALA A 191 6.99 6.80 -17.62
C ALA A 191 6.81 5.54 -16.76
N VAL A 192 5.82 4.71 -17.07
CA VAL A 192 5.50 3.47 -16.34
C VAL A 192 5.29 2.36 -17.34
N GLU A 193 5.89 1.19 -17.12
CA GLU A 193 5.70 0.00 -17.98
C GLU A 193 4.23 -0.24 -18.32
N ASP A 194 3.95 -0.60 -19.58
CA ASP A 194 2.64 -0.99 -20.07
C ASP A 194 2.75 -2.26 -20.96
N PRO A 195 2.12 -3.39 -20.55
CA PRO A 195 1.40 -3.58 -19.30
C PRO A 195 2.38 -3.54 -18.10
N GLY A 196 1.89 -3.08 -16.97
CA GLY A 196 2.76 -2.83 -15.82
C GLY A 196 2.04 -2.85 -14.46
N TYR A 197 2.76 -2.49 -13.42
CA TYR A 197 2.23 -2.46 -12.07
C TYR A 197 1.22 -1.32 -11.90
N ARG A 198 -0.08 -1.67 -11.85
CA ARG A 198 -1.19 -0.72 -11.75
C ARG A 198 -1.06 0.28 -10.61
N ALA A 199 -0.67 -0.21 -9.41
CA ALA A 199 -0.56 0.67 -8.26
C ALA A 199 0.54 1.74 -8.42
N ALA A 200 1.57 1.51 -9.25
CA ALA A 200 2.56 2.54 -9.57
C ALA A 200 1.92 3.65 -10.43
N ALA A 201 1.24 3.30 -11.52
CA ALA A 201 0.55 4.25 -12.37
C ALA A 201 -0.51 5.06 -11.60
N GLU A 202 -1.37 4.38 -10.83
CA GLU A 202 -2.38 5.03 -9.98
C GLU A 202 -1.76 5.96 -8.92
N THR A 203 -0.63 5.55 -8.35
CA THR A 203 0.10 6.41 -7.40
C THR A 203 0.61 7.68 -8.08
N VAL A 204 1.20 7.56 -9.26
CA VAL A 204 1.67 8.72 -10.07
C VAL A 204 0.52 9.68 -10.34
N LEU A 205 -0.63 9.17 -10.81
CA LEU A 205 -1.84 9.97 -11.06
C LEU A 205 -2.37 10.66 -9.79
N THR A 206 -2.37 9.94 -8.65
CA THR A 206 -2.82 10.49 -7.36
C THR A 206 -1.97 11.69 -6.91
N TYR A 207 -0.70 11.73 -7.31
CA TYR A 207 0.18 12.88 -7.08
C TYR A 207 0.07 13.99 -8.14
N GLY A 208 -0.97 13.93 -8.99
CA GLY A 208 -1.25 14.95 -10.01
C GLY A 208 -0.26 14.97 -11.15
N ARG A 209 0.49 13.87 -11.36
CA ARG A 209 1.43 13.73 -12.46
C ARG A 209 0.82 12.93 -13.61
N GLU A 210 1.21 13.27 -14.83
CA GLU A 210 0.86 12.49 -16.02
C GLU A 210 1.66 11.19 -16.06
N VAL A 211 1.04 10.11 -16.56
CA VAL A 211 1.68 8.83 -16.84
C VAL A 211 1.93 8.72 -18.34
N ILE A 212 3.18 8.43 -18.72
CA ILE A 212 3.56 8.04 -20.07
C ILE A 212 3.71 6.52 -20.11
N ASP A 213 3.08 5.86 -21.08
CA ASP A 213 3.21 4.42 -21.25
C ASP A 213 4.59 4.07 -21.79
N LEU A 214 5.30 3.21 -21.06
CA LEU A 214 6.61 2.68 -21.43
C LEU A 214 6.44 1.25 -21.93
N PRO A 215 6.79 0.93 -23.19
CA PRO A 215 6.64 -0.43 -23.69
C PRO A 215 7.42 -1.44 -22.83
N ALA A 216 6.72 -2.41 -22.26
CA ALA A 216 7.31 -3.37 -21.32
C ALA A 216 8.23 -4.42 -21.98
N VAL A 217 8.17 -4.54 -23.31
CA VAL A 217 8.84 -5.62 -24.07
C VAL A 217 9.78 -5.09 -25.16
N GLU A 218 9.90 -3.79 -25.30
CA GLU A 218 10.73 -3.14 -26.32
C GLU A 218 11.92 -2.44 -25.69
N THR A 219 12.99 -2.28 -26.46
CA THR A 219 14.16 -1.51 -26.03
C THR A 219 13.81 -0.03 -25.94
N VAL A 220 13.86 0.53 -24.75
CA VAL A 220 13.62 1.96 -24.52
C VAL A 220 14.86 2.77 -24.93
N ARG A 221 14.69 3.66 -25.90
CA ARG A 221 15.77 4.53 -26.42
C ARG A 221 15.54 5.99 -26.13
N ASP A 222 14.33 6.38 -25.75
CA ASP A 222 13.96 7.75 -25.44
C ASP A 222 12.89 7.75 -24.35
N LEU A 223 12.97 8.69 -23.44
CA LEU A 223 11.99 8.93 -22.39
C LEU A 223 11.17 10.20 -22.63
N GLY A 224 11.42 10.92 -23.71
CA GLY A 224 10.73 12.16 -24.04
C GLY A 224 10.80 13.17 -22.88
N ALA A 225 9.63 13.64 -22.43
CA ALA A 225 9.50 14.60 -21.34
C ALA A 225 9.46 13.94 -19.93
N ALA A 226 9.55 12.62 -19.84
CA ALA A 226 9.46 11.93 -18.53
C ALA A 226 10.61 12.34 -17.61
N VAL A 227 10.25 12.59 -16.35
CA VAL A 227 11.21 12.91 -15.28
C VAL A 227 11.68 11.69 -14.52
N ALA A 228 10.95 10.57 -14.67
CA ALA A 228 11.31 9.28 -14.13
C ALA A 228 10.73 8.16 -15.00
N ALA A 229 11.35 6.97 -14.95
CA ALA A 229 10.86 5.74 -15.56
C ALA A 229 10.74 4.64 -14.49
N TYR A 230 9.52 4.13 -14.26
CA TYR A 230 9.25 3.04 -13.32
C TYR A 230 9.26 1.70 -14.06
N VAL A 231 10.16 0.82 -13.66
CA VAL A 231 10.40 -0.47 -14.32
C VAL A 231 10.60 -1.60 -13.31
N THR A 232 10.33 -2.84 -13.75
CA THR A 232 10.51 -4.08 -12.99
C THR A 232 11.51 -5.02 -13.69
N PRO A 233 12.80 -4.63 -13.79
CA PRO A 233 13.75 -5.21 -14.75
C PRO A 233 14.22 -6.64 -14.41
N ALA A 234 14.10 -7.06 -13.14
CA ALA A 234 14.46 -8.41 -12.73
C ALA A 234 13.40 -9.46 -13.11
N HIS A 235 12.13 -9.04 -13.07
CA HIS A 235 10.97 -9.85 -13.41
C HIS A 235 9.82 -8.91 -13.79
N GLN A 236 9.69 -8.61 -15.08
CA GLN A 236 8.74 -7.62 -15.57
C GLN A 236 7.32 -8.00 -15.20
N HIS A 237 6.65 -7.09 -14.52
CA HIS A 237 5.28 -7.28 -14.07
C HIS A 237 4.28 -6.74 -15.13
N PRO A 238 3.32 -7.54 -15.63
CA PRO A 238 3.04 -8.94 -15.25
C PRO A 238 3.58 -9.99 -16.25
N LEU A 239 4.37 -9.63 -17.28
CA LEU A 239 4.73 -10.56 -18.36
C LEU A 239 5.81 -11.59 -17.97
N GLY A 240 6.48 -11.42 -16.81
CA GLY A 240 7.49 -12.35 -16.32
C GLY A 240 8.84 -12.30 -17.05
N ARG A 241 9.06 -11.34 -17.93
CA ARG A 241 10.31 -11.19 -18.68
C ARG A 241 11.43 -10.61 -17.82
N VAL A 242 12.67 -10.91 -18.17
CA VAL A 242 13.85 -10.24 -17.63
C VAL A 242 14.28 -9.18 -18.63
N MET A 243 14.53 -7.97 -18.15
CA MET A 243 15.13 -6.91 -18.99
C MET A 243 16.59 -7.27 -19.30
N PRO A 244 16.95 -7.50 -20.56
CA PRO A 244 18.33 -7.82 -20.96
C PRO A 244 19.31 -6.71 -20.59
N ALA A 245 20.59 -7.04 -20.43
CA ALA A 245 21.62 -6.05 -20.08
C ALA A 245 21.70 -4.88 -21.07
N ALA A 246 21.56 -5.17 -22.37
CA ALA A 246 21.55 -4.13 -23.41
C ALA A 246 20.37 -3.14 -23.24
N ASP A 247 19.19 -3.64 -22.87
CA ASP A 247 18.01 -2.80 -22.67
C ASP A 247 18.12 -1.97 -21.37
N ARG A 248 18.75 -2.52 -20.33
CA ARG A 248 19.08 -1.78 -19.09
C ARG A 248 20.01 -0.61 -19.40
N LEU A 249 21.07 -0.85 -20.18
CA LEU A 249 22.01 0.21 -20.57
C LEU A 249 21.35 1.25 -21.49
N SER A 250 20.49 0.81 -22.42
CA SER A 250 19.73 1.72 -23.29
C SER A 250 18.79 2.62 -22.48
N LEU A 251 18.07 2.05 -21.52
CA LEU A 251 17.18 2.81 -20.62
C LEU A 251 17.97 3.83 -19.76
N LEU A 252 19.11 3.42 -19.19
CA LEU A 252 19.97 4.33 -18.42
C LEU A 252 20.50 5.48 -19.28
N GLU A 253 20.87 5.21 -20.53
CA GLU A 253 21.32 6.23 -21.46
C GLU A 253 20.18 7.17 -21.88
N ALA A 254 18.98 6.64 -22.11
CA ALA A 254 17.79 7.45 -22.34
C ALA A 254 17.47 8.35 -21.12
N ALA A 255 17.60 7.80 -19.91
CA ALA A 255 17.39 8.54 -18.67
C ALA A 255 18.44 9.66 -18.48
N ARG A 256 19.70 9.42 -18.84
CA ARG A 256 20.74 10.48 -18.82
C ARG A 256 20.40 11.62 -19.78
N ARG A 257 19.98 11.32 -21.02
CA ARG A 257 19.60 12.35 -22.00
C ARG A 257 18.37 13.15 -21.58
N ALA A 258 17.40 12.52 -20.96
CA ALA A 258 16.17 13.18 -20.48
C ALA A 258 16.35 13.86 -19.11
N ASP A 259 17.52 13.75 -18.49
CA ASP A 259 17.74 14.12 -17.08
C ASP A 259 16.66 13.51 -16.15
N ALA A 260 16.32 12.25 -16.38
CA ALA A 260 15.34 11.48 -15.63
C ALA A 260 16.02 10.49 -14.70
N VAL A 261 15.30 10.02 -13.67
CA VAL A 261 15.72 8.90 -12.83
C VAL A 261 15.04 7.61 -13.27
N VAL A 262 15.68 6.47 -13.05
CA VAL A 262 15.05 5.16 -13.22
C VAL A 262 14.62 4.64 -11.84
N ILE A 263 13.37 4.24 -11.70
CA ILE A 263 12.82 3.64 -10.49
C ILE A 263 12.74 2.14 -10.73
N GLU A 264 13.68 1.40 -10.14
CA GLU A 264 13.73 -0.05 -10.18
C GLU A 264 12.89 -0.63 -9.05
N ASP A 265 11.74 -1.25 -9.35
CA ASP A 265 10.96 -2.02 -8.38
C ASP A 265 11.37 -3.48 -8.42
N ASP A 266 12.04 -3.91 -7.36
CA ASP A 266 12.51 -5.28 -7.15
C ASP A 266 11.62 -6.00 -6.15
N TYR A 267 10.47 -6.45 -6.63
CA TYR A 267 9.44 -7.04 -5.78
C TYR A 267 9.60 -8.55 -5.55
N ASP A 268 10.23 -9.31 -6.50
CA ASP A 268 10.25 -10.77 -6.44
C ASP A 268 11.51 -11.44 -7.05
N SER A 269 12.56 -10.70 -7.34
CA SER A 269 13.79 -11.24 -7.95
C SER A 269 14.43 -12.41 -7.20
N GLU A 270 14.16 -12.50 -5.89
CA GLU A 270 14.65 -13.59 -5.05
C GLU A 270 14.00 -14.95 -5.37
N PHE A 271 12.88 -14.96 -6.11
CA PHE A 271 12.11 -16.18 -6.40
C PHE A 271 12.40 -16.80 -7.77
N ARG A 272 13.41 -16.32 -8.46
CA ARG A 272 13.89 -17.00 -9.67
C ARG A 272 14.48 -18.36 -9.31
N TYR A 273 14.07 -19.38 -10.07
CA TYR A 273 14.54 -20.76 -9.91
C TYR A 273 15.18 -21.32 -11.21
N ASP A 274 15.05 -20.56 -12.29
CA ASP A 274 15.58 -20.88 -13.62
C ASP A 274 17.05 -20.46 -13.78
N VAL A 275 17.45 -19.31 -13.15
CA VAL A 275 18.81 -18.78 -13.20
C VAL A 275 19.19 -18.18 -11.84
N ALA A 276 20.48 -17.87 -11.68
CA ALA A 276 20.95 -17.08 -10.52
C ALA A 276 20.29 -15.68 -10.49
N PRO A 277 20.10 -15.09 -9.31
CA PRO A 277 19.55 -13.76 -9.19
C PRO A 277 20.33 -12.74 -10.03
N VAL A 278 19.64 -12.00 -10.88
CA VAL A 278 20.25 -10.94 -11.70
C VAL A 278 20.61 -9.76 -10.79
N PRO A 279 21.81 -9.16 -10.87
CA PRO A 279 22.15 -7.96 -10.11
C PRO A 279 21.15 -6.83 -10.34
N ALA A 280 20.94 -5.99 -9.33
CA ALA A 280 20.08 -4.83 -9.43
C ALA A 280 20.60 -3.86 -10.49
N MET A 281 19.70 -3.18 -11.21
CA MET A 281 20.07 -2.14 -12.18
C MET A 281 20.81 -0.98 -11.48
N ALA A 282 20.48 -0.71 -10.22
CA ALA A 282 21.19 0.27 -9.40
C ALA A 282 22.70 0.00 -9.26
N THR A 283 23.19 -1.22 -9.52
CA THR A 283 24.64 -1.50 -9.57
C THR A 283 25.33 -0.87 -10.79
N LEU A 284 24.57 -0.56 -11.84
CA LEU A 284 25.10 0.03 -13.08
C LEU A 284 25.18 1.56 -13.01
N ASP A 285 24.29 2.22 -12.27
CA ASP A 285 24.28 3.68 -12.13
C ASP A 285 23.57 4.11 -10.84
N ARG A 286 24.33 4.23 -9.75
CA ARG A 286 23.82 4.67 -8.44
C ARG A 286 23.40 6.14 -8.39
N GLY A 287 23.93 6.96 -9.30
CA GLY A 287 23.59 8.37 -9.39
C GLY A 287 22.25 8.62 -10.07
N ARG A 288 21.64 7.59 -10.69
CA ARG A 288 20.42 7.78 -11.50
C ARG A 288 19.31 6.74 -11.22
N VAL A 289 19.65 5.67 -10.51
CA VAL A 289 18.66 4.63 -10.17
C VAL A 289 18.20 4.75 -8.73
N VAL A 290 16.89 4.83 -8.55
CA VAL A 290 16.21 4.66 -7.27
C VAL A 290 15.77 3.20 -7.18
N TYR A 291 16.31 2.46 -6.21
CA TYR A 291 15.98 1.06 -5.98
C TYR A 291 14.89 0.94 -4.92
N LEU A 292 13.84 0.22 -5.24
CA LEU A 292 12.74 -0.13 -4.33
C LEU A 292 12.73 -1.63 -4.10
N GLY A 293 12.77 -2.05 -2.85
CA GLY A 293 12.64 -3.45 -2.47
C GLY A 293 11.54 -3.67 -1.45
N THR A 294 11.09 -4.92 -1.28
CA THR A 294 10.00 -5.25 -0.37
C THR A 294 10.16 -6.61 0.30
N ALA A 295 9.65 -6.72 1.54
CA ALA A 295 9.48 -7.99 2.22
C ALA A 295 8.10 -8.65 1.94
N ALA A 296 7.24 -8.01 1.14
CA ALA A 296 5.87 -8.45 0.92
C ALA A 296 5.76 -9.85 0.27
N LYS A 297 6.74 -10.21 -0.57
CA LYS A 297 6.74 -11.50 -1.26
C LYS A 297 7.55 -12.57 -0.53
N SER A 298 8.54 -12.18 0.26
CA SER A 298 9.43 -13.09 0.99
C SER A 298 8.97 -13.37 2.43
N VAL A 299 8.07 -12.54 2.98
CA VAL A 299 7.46 -12.75 4.30
C VAL A 299 5.95 -12.87 4.13
N VAL A 300 5.23 -11.79 4.28
CA VAL A 300 3.77 -11.68 4.01
C VAL A 300 3.45 -10.24 3.58
N PRO A 301 2.48 -10.04 2.67
CA PRO A 301 2.12 -8.71 2.19
C PRO A 301 1.62 -7.76 3.29
N THR A 302 0.97 -8.31 4.31
CA THR A 302 0.39 -7.57 5.44
C THR A 302 1.42 -7.04 6.43
N LEU A 303 2.69 -7.50 6.38
CA LEU A 303 3.78 -6.94 7.19
C LEU A 303 4.06 -5.48 6.84
N ARG A 304 3.76 -5.09 5.60
CA ARG A 304 3.91 -3.72 5.08
C ARG A 304 5.30 -3.15 5.35
N LEU A 305 6.32 -3.84 4.85
CA LEU A 305 7.71 -3.38 4.89
C LEU A 305 8.37 -3.49 3.53
N GLY A 306 9.21 -2.50 3.25
CA GLY A 306 10.09 -2.39 2.11
C GLY A 306 11.25 -1.46 2.43
N TRP A 307 12.02 -1.14 1.42
CA TRP A 307 13.14 -0.21 1.53
C TRP A 307 13.36 0.53 0.22
N LEU A 308 13.97 1.70 0.34
CA LEU A 308 14.31 2.58 -0.75
C LEU A 308 15.79 2.93 -0.63
N VAL A 309 16.50 2.91 -1.76
CA VAL A 309 17.84 3.47 -1.93
C VAL A 309 17.79 4.46 -3.09
N ALA A 310 18.18 5.69 -2.87
CA ALA A 310 18.11 6.75 -3.87
C ALA A 310 19.47 7.42 -4.07
N PRO A 311 19.68 8.13 -5.20
CA PRO A 311 20.80 9.06 -5.36
C PRO A 311 20.88 10.03 -4.19
N PRO A 312 22.11 10.48 -3.78
CA PRO A 312 22.29 11.28 -2.56
C PRO A 312 21.38 12.51 -2.44
N ASP A 313 21.23 13.27 -3.51
CA ASP A 313 20.39 14.48 -3.49
C ASP A 313 18.91 14.17 -3.23
N LEU A 314 18.37 13.13 -3.87
CA LEU A 314 17.00 12.67 -3.63
C LEU A 314 16.84 12.04 -2.26
N HIS A 315 17.85 11.31 -1.80
CA HIS A 315 17.87 10.71 -0.45
C HIS A 315 17.69 11.79 0.62
N GLU A 316 18.46 12.88 0.56
CA GLU A 316 18.37 14.00 1.51
C GLU A 316 16.99 14.68 1.47
N LEU A 317 16.46 14.94 0.28
CA LEU A 317 15.12 15.55 0.13
C LEU A 317 14.04 14.65 0.74
N ILE A 318 14.07 13.35 0.47
CA ILE A 318 13.14 12.37 1.04
C ILE A 318 13.27 12.36 2.58
N LEU A 319 14.48 12.34 3.14
CA LEU A 319 14.69 12.35 4.58
C LEU A 319 14.17 13.62 5.22
N ARG A 320 14.45 14.78 4.64
CA ARG A 320 13.94 16.06 5.13
C ARG A 320 12.42 16.06 5.23
N ARG A 321 11.73 15.60 4.17
CA ARG A 321 10.26 15.51 4.17
C ARG A 321 9.77 14.52 5.24
N ARG A 322 10.36 13.33 5.33
CA ARG A 322 9.97 12.31 6.30
C ARG A 322 10.16 12.79 7.74
N THR A 323 11.22 13.53 8.02
CA THR A 323 11.45 14.14 9.33
C THR A 323 10.32 15.10 9.71
N ILE A 324 9.87 15.93 8.78
CA ILE A 324 8.82 16.93 9.02
C ILE A 324 7.44 16.26 9.15
N THR A 325 7.16 15.26 8.33
CA THR A 325 5.85 14.59 8.25
C THR A 325 5.73 13.39 9.19
N HIS A 326 6.82 13.02 9.88
CA HIS A 326 6.92 11.81 10.70
C HIS A 326 6.51 10.53 9.94
N ALA A 327 6.69 10.52 8.61
CA ALA A 327 6.39 9.37 7.78
C ALA A 327 7.44 8.27 8.00
N GLY A 328 6.99 7.04 8.21
CA GLY A 328 7.87 5.91 8.43
C GLY A 328 7.13 4.59 8.48
N ALA A 329 7.86 3.49 8.37
CA ALA A 329 7.32 2.16 8.60
C ALA A 329 7.15 1.93 10.11
N ALA A 330 6.11 1.18 10.49
CA ALA A 330 5.81 0.90 11.90
C ALA A 330 6.96 0.16 12.59
N TRP A 331 7.41 0.67 13.74
CA TRP A 331 8.51 0.08 14.53
C TRP A 331 8.30 -1.41 14.86
N PRO A 332 7.11 -1.90 15.25
CA PRO A 332 6.91 -3.32 15.54
C PRO A 332 7.21 -4.22 14.32
N SER A 333 6.77 -3.80 13.13
CA SER A 333 7.04 -4.54 11.89
C SER A 333 8.54 -4.56 11.57
N GLN A 334 9.25 -3.44 11.79
CA GLN A 334 10.70 -3.35 11.58
C GLN A 334 11.44 -4.30 12.53
N ARG A 335 11.07 -4.34 13.80
CA ARG A 335 11.66 -5.26 14.80
C ARG A 335 11.41 -6.72 14.42
N ALA A 336 10.17 -7.05 14.03
CA ALA A 336 9.85 -8.41 13.58
C ALA A 336 10.70 -8.85 12.38
N LEU A 337 10.82 -7.99 11.34
CA LEU A 337 11.64 -8.29 10.17
C LEU A 337 13.13 -8.45 10.54
N LEU A 338 13.65 -7.60 11.44
CA LEU A 338 15.04 -7.71 11.93
C LEU A 338 15.29 -9.08 12.54
N THR A 339 14.39 -9.56 13.41
CA THR A 339 14.50 -10.90 14.01
C THR A 339 14.50 -11.99 12.93
N LEU A 340 13.56 -11.91 11.97
CA LEU A 340 13.46 -12.87 10.86
C LEU A 340 14.76 -12.90 10.00
N LEU A 341 15.39 -11.75 9.78
CA LEU A 341 16.64 -11.64 9.05
C LEU A 341 17.80 -12.27 9.83
N ARG A 342 17.96 -11.90 11.12
CA ARG A 342 19.06 -12.40 11.99
C ARG A 342 19.01 -13.90 12.18
N ASP A 343 17.81 -14.47 12.22
CA ASP A 343 17.60 -15.92 12.39
C ASP A 343 17.79 -16.72 11.09
N GLY A 344 18.04 -16.06 9.97
CA GLY A 344 18.06 -16.70 8.65
C GLY A 344 16.73 -17.29 8.23
N TRP A 345 15.63 -16.84 8.88
CA TRP A 345 14.27 -17.27 8.55
C TRP A 345 13.90 -16.88 7.13
N LEU A 346 14.22 -15.64 6.74
CA LEU A 346 13.92 -15.11 5.41
C LEU A 346 14.56 -15.95 4.31
N ASP A 347 15.84 -16.35 4.49
CA ASP A 347 16.53 -17.19 3.51
C ASP A 347 15.92 -18.60 3.41
N LYS A 348 15.42 -19.13 4.54
CA LYS A 348 14.68 -20.41 4.54
C LYS A 348 13.35 -20.27 3.81
N ALA A 349 12.60 -19.18 4.04
CA ALA A 349 11.33 -18.89 3.39
C ALA A 349 11.49 -18.76 1.87
N VAL A 350 12.46 -17.98 1.41
CA VAL A 350 12.78 -17.83 -0.01
C VAL A 350 13.14 -19.18 -0.65
N ARG A 351 14.01 -19.98 -0.02
CA ARG A 351 14.39 -21.31 -0.56
C ARG A 351 13.20 -22.26 -0.62
N SER A 352 12.33 -22.24 0.39
CA SER A 352 11.11 -23.08 0.41
C SER A 352 10.13 -22.67 -0.67
N ALA A 353 9.88 -21.37 -0.82
CA ALA A 353 9.00 -20.83 -1.86
C ALA A 353 9.52 -21.13 -3.27
N ARG A 354 10.82 -20.92 -3.53
CA ARG A 354 11.45 -21.25 -4.82
C ARG A 354 11.22 -22.70 -5.23
N ARG A 355 11.34 -23.65 -4.28
CA ARG A 355 11.10 -25.06 -4.56
C ARG A 355 9.64 -25.31 -4.96
N VAL A 356 8.69 -24.76 -4.17
CA VAL A 356 7.26 -24.91 -4.45
C VAL A 356 6.89 -24.27 -5.80
N TYR A 357 7.44 -23.12 -6.12
CA TYR A 357 7.19 -22.46 -7.40
C TYR A 357 7.77 -23.25 -8.58
N ALA A 358 8.98 -23.80 -8.42
CA ALA A 358 9.60 -24.66 -9.44
C ALA A 358 8.81 -25.96 -9.68
N GLU A 359 8.11 -26.48 -8.68
CA GLU A 359 7.25 -27.67 -8.79
C GLU A 359 5.89 -27.34 -9.43
N ARG A 360 5.33 -26.15 -9.16
CA ARG A 360 4.00 -25.73 -9.63
C ARG A 360 3.99 -25.15 -11.03
N ALA A 361 5.01 -24.38 -11.39
CA ALA A 361 5.07 -23.70 -12.69
C ALA A 361 4.96 -24.64 -13.89
N PRO A 362 5.62 -25.82 -13.94
CA PRO A 362 5.44 -26.79 -15.02
C PRO A 362 4.00 -27.32 -15.12
N ARG A 363 3.32 -27.52 -13.99
CA ARG A 363 1.91 -27.99 -13.98
C ARG A 363 0.98 -26.96 -14.62
N VAL A 364 1.18 -25.69 -14.29
CA VAL A 364 0.43 -24.59 -14.95
C VAL A 364 0.75 -24.54 -16.43
N ALA A 365 2.02 -24.72 -16.81
CA ALA A 365 2.43 -24.73 -18.21
C ALA A 365 1.82 -25.90 -18.98
N GLU A 366 1.84 -27.10 -18.45
CA GLU A 366 1.22 -28.28 -19.07
C GLU A 366 -0.28 -28.06 -19.30
N ALA A 367 -0.98 -27.51 -18.32
CA ALA A 367 -2.41 -27.26 -18.42
C ALA A 367 -2.76 -26.16 -19.44
N MET A 368 -1.97 -25.10 -19.52
CA MET A 368 -2.31 -23.90 -20.31
C MET A 368 -1.76 -23.91 -21.73
N THR A 369 -0.65 -24.60 -22.01
CA THR A 369 0.00 -24.62 -23.34
C THR A 369 -0.93 -25.04 -24.51
N PRO A 370 -1.91 -25.93 -24.33
CA PRO A 370 -2.84 -26.25 -25.41
C PRO A 370 -3.75 -25.10 -25.86
N TYR A 371 -3.94 -24.10 -25.01
CA TYR A 371 -4.94 -23.06 -25.20
C TYR A 371 -4.35 -21.64 -25.32
N ALA A 372 -3.13 -21.41 -24.83
CA ALA A 372 -2.56 -20.08 -24.70
C ALA A 372 -1.05 -20.07 -24.91
N THR A 373 -0.50 -18.91 -25.26
CA THR A 373 0.94 -18.72 -25.41
C THR A 373 1.53 -18.10 -24.15
N LEU A 374 2.61 -18.70 -23.62
CA LEU A 374 3.33 -18.18 -22.48
C LEU A 374 4.04 -16.84 -22.84
N ALA A 375 3.82 -15.79 -22.07
CA ALA A 375 4.34 -14.45 -22.36
C ALA A 375 5.83 -14.26 -22.04
N GLY A 376 6.35 -14.98 -21.04
CA GLY A 376 7.73 -14.89 -20.56
C GLY A 376 8.22 -16.22 -20.00
N PRO A 377 9.45 -16.31 -19.49
CA PRO A 377 9.97 -17.54 -18.89
C PRO A 377 9.16 -17.92 -17.63
N LEU A 378 9.14 -19.23 -17.33
CA LEU A 378 8.58 -19.73 -16.07
C LEU A 378 9.53 -19.38 -14.93
N ALA A 379 9.20 -18.32 -14.19
CA ALA A 379 9.98 -17.82 -13.06
C ALA A 379 9.04 -17.15 -12.07
N GLY A 380 9.50 -17.00 -10.81
CA GLY A 380 8.71 -16.35 -9.77
C GLY A 380 7.48 -17.15 -9.33
N MET A 381 6.45 -16.44 -8.90
CA MET A 381 5.27 -17.03 -8.24
C MET A 381 3.99 -17.00 -9.10
N TYR A 382 4.09 -16.60 -10.37
CA TYR A 382 3.00 -16.53 -11.33
C TYR A 382 3.53 -16.74 -12.76
N SER A 383 2.63 -16.98 -13.69
CA SER A 383 2.90 -16.99 -15.15
C SER A 383 1.79 -16.28 -15.89
N THR A 384 2.15 -15.67 -17.04
CA THR A 384 1.21 -14.91 -17.87
C THR A 384 1.01 -15.61 -19.22
N TRP A 385 -0.26 -15.78 -19.58
CA TRP A 385 -0.72 -16.56 -20.71
C TRP A 385 -1.51 -15.68 -21.66
N LEU A 386 -1.02 -15.54 -22.90
CA LEU A 386 -1.65 -14.73 -23.94
C LEU A 386 -2.72 -15.56 -24.66
N LEU A 387 -3.93 -15.03 -24.68
CA LEU A 387 -5.08 -15.58 -25.42
C LEU A 387 -6.10 -14.47 -25.66
N PRO A 388 -7.08 -14.67 -26.59
CA PRO A 388 -8.10 -13.68 -26.87
C PRO A 388 -8.90 -13.27 -25.62
N GLU A 389 -9.26 -12.00 -25.52
CA GLU A 389 -9.98 -11.47 -24.34
C GLU A 389 -11.30 -12.21 -24.02
N PRO A 390 -12.15 -12.61 -25.02
CA PRO A 390 -13.35 -13.39 -24.73
C PRO A 390 -13.05 -14.72 -24.03
N ASP A 391 -12.00 -15.43 -24.49
CA ASP A 391 -11.60 -16.73 -23.93
C ASP A 391 -11.01 -16.54 -22.52
N ALA A 392 -10.19 -15.51 -22.34
CA ALA A 392 -9.66 -15.15 -21.03
C ALA A 392 -10.77 -14.84 -20.01
N ARG A 393 -11.81 -14.12 -20.44
CA ARG A 393 -12.96 -13.83 -19.60
C ARG A 393 -13.76 -15.09 -19.26
N CYS A 394 -14.01 -15.95 -20.25
CA CYS A 394 -14.71 -17.20 -20.04
C CYS A 394 -13.98 -18.07 -19.01
N ALA A 395 -12.68 -18.26 -19.18
CA ALA A 395 -11.87 -19.06 -18.26
C ALA A 395 -11.82 -18.44 -16.85
N ARG A 396 -11.62 -17.11 -16.74
CA ARG A 396 -11.67 -16.41 -15.43
C ARG A 396 -13.01 -16.59 -14.73
N ASP A 397 -14.13 -16.47 -15.45
CA ASP A 397 -15.47 -16.58 -14.86
C ASP A 397 -15.77 -18.00 -14.42
N ALA A 398 -15.29 -19.03 -15.16
CA ALA A 398 -15.34 -20.43 -14.74
C ALA A 398 -14.49 -20.68 -13.46
N ALA A 399 -13.26 -20.17 -13.42
CA ALA A 399 -12.44 -20.24 -12.21
C ALA A 399 -13.11 -19.57 -11.01
N ARG A 400 -13.73 -18.40 -11.23
CA ARG A 400 -14.45 -17.67 -10.20
C ARG A 400 -15.68 -18.44 -9.69
N ALA A 401 -16.42 -19.09 -10.58
CA ALA A 401 -17.55 -19.96 -10.21
C ALA A 401 -17.09 -21.17 -9.36
N ALA A 402 -15.87 -21.65 -9.59
CA ALA A 402 -15.23 -22.69 -8.80
C ALA A 402 -14.57 -22.19 -7.50
N GLY A 403 -14.66 -20.89 -7.17
CA GLY A 403 -14.12 -20.30 -5.94
C GLY A 403 -12.70 -19.76 -6.06
N PHE A 404 -12.19 -19.53 -7.27
CA PHE A 404 -10.82 -19.05 -7.52
C PHE A 404 -10.80 -17.69 -8.20
N GLU A 405 -9.94 -16.78 -7.69
CA GLU A 405 -9.75 -15.47 -8.29
C GLU A 405 -8.49 -15.47 -9.18
N VAL A 406 -8.67 -15.22 -10.48
CA VAL A 406 -7.60 -15.12 -11.48
C VAL A 406 -7.68 -13.76 -12.15
N ASN A 407 -6.54 -13.15 -12.45
CA ASN A 407 -6.48 -11.81 -13.05
C ASN A 407 -6.42 -11.88 -14.59
N LEU A 408 -7.17 -10.97 -15.23
CA LEU A 408 -7.01 -10.72 -16.66
C LEU A 408 -5.76 -9.87 -16.92
N LEU A 409 -5.00 -10.18 -17.97
CA LEU A 409 -3.85 -9.38 -18.38
C LEU A 409 -4.29 -7.96 -18.79
N SER A 410 -5.43 -7.81 -19.43
CA SER A 410 -6.02 -6.52 -19.81
C SER A 410 -6.21 -5.56 -18.62
N THR A 411 -6.29 -6.06 -17.39
CA THR A 411 -6.38 -5.20 -16.20
C THR A 411 -5.05 -4.53 -15.83
N TYR A 412 -3.93 -4.97 -16.38
CA TYR A 412 -2.59 -4.39 -16.19
C TYR A 412 -2.18 -3.48 -17.35
N ALA A 413 -2.95 -3.49 -18.43
CA ALA A 413 -2.71 -2.72 -19.66
C ALA A 413 -3.45 -1.38 -19.60
N ARG A 414 -2.85 -0.34 -20.15
CA ARG A 414 -3.43 0.99 -20.36
C ARG A 414 -3.63 1.27 -21.85
N SER A 415 -2.59 1.11 -22.66
CA SER A 415 -2.61 1.38 -24.10
C SER A 415 -2.27 0.15 -24.94
N THR A 416 -1.58 -0.86 -24.37
CA THR A 416 -1.27 -2.08 -25.08
C THR A 416 -2.52 -2.96 -25.30
N GLY A 417 -2.64 -3.57 -26.48
CA GLY A 417 -3.72 -4.50 -26.80
C GLY A 417 -3.50 -5.92 -26.29
N LEU A 418 -2.53 -6.17 -25.39
CA LEU A 418 -2.25 -7.50 -24.88
C LEU A 418 -3.39 -8.01 -23.98
N THR A 419 -3.86 -9.22 -24.26
CA THR A 419 -4.95 -9.88 -23.54
C THR A 419 -4.53 -11.27 -23.08
N GLY A 420 -5.18 -11.77 -22.02
CA GLY A 420 -4.86 -13.08 -21.48
C GLY A 420 -5.13 -13.21 -19.99
N LEU A 421 -4.49 -14.20 -19.37
CA LEU A 421 -4.59 -14.53 -17.96
C LEU A 421 -3.24 -14.38 -17.25
N VAL A 422 -3.28 -13.88 -16.04
CA VAL A 422 -2.15 -13.86 -15.11
C VAL A 422 -2.48 -14.80 -13.95
N ILE A 423 -1.80 -15.95 -13.92
CA ILE A 423 -2.09 -17.05 -13.02
C ILE A 423 -1.00 -17.14 -11.95
N GLY A 424 -1.34 -16.73 -10.72
CA GLY A 424 -0.50 -16.89 -9.54
C GLY A 424 -0.67 -18.29 -8.95
N PHE A 425 0.41 -18.86 -8.44
CA PHE A 425 0.40 -20.20 -7.82
C PHE A 425 1.07 -20.23 -6.45
N GLY A 426 1.32 -19.05 -5.86
CA GLY A 426 1.90 -18.93 -4.53
C GLY A 426 0.92 -19.15 -3.39
N GLY A 427 -0.26 -18.55 -3.48
CA GLY A 427 -1.23 -18.44 -2.40
C GLY A 427 -2.21 -19.61 -2.26
N VAL A 428 -2.05 -20.70 -3.00
CA VAL A 428 -2.95 -21.85 -3.04
C VAL A 428 -2.25 -23.13 -2.62
N THR A 429 -3.00 -24.14 -2.20
CA THR A 429 -2.51 -25.51 -2.03
C THR A 429 -2.43 -26.23 -3.38
N ASP A 430 -1.75 -27.39 -3.44
CA ASP A 430 -1.64 -28.16 -4.69
C ASP A 430 -3.01 -28.66 -5.18
N ALA A 431 -3.89 -29.07 -4.26
CA ALA A 431 -5.25 -29.49 -4.60
C ALA A 431 -6.10 -28.32 -5.14
N GLU A 432 -5.98 -27.13 -4.54
CA GLU A 432 -6.64 -25.92 -5.04
C GLU A 432 -6.10 -25.50 -6.43
N LEU A 433 -4.79 -25.63 -6.66
CA LEU A 433 -4.20 -25.36 -7.95
C LEU A 433 -4.77 -26.30 -9.03
N ASP A 434 -4.85 -27.59 -8.77
CA ASP A 434 -5.42 -28.57 -9.71
C ASP A 434 -6.89 -28.29 -10.03
N GLN A 435 -7.68 -27.95 -8.99
CA GLN A 435 -9.09 -27.58 -9.19
C GLN A 435 -9.24 -26.31 -10.02
N ALA A 436 -8.40 -25.29 -9.77
CA ALA A 436 -8.42 -24.05 -10.53
C ALA A 436 -8.01 -24.30 -12.00
N LEU A 437 -6.96 -25.08 -12.25
CA LEU A 437 -6.53 -25.43 -13.60
C LEU A 437 -7.61 -26.22 -14.35
N THR A 438 -8.27 -27.16 -13.69
CA THR A 438 -9.40 -27.90 -14.28
C THR A 438 -10.54 -26.96 -14.67
N ALA A 439 -10.89 -25.98 -13.84
CA ALA A 439 -11.93 -25.01 -14.15
C ALA A 439 -11.54 -24.11 -15.34
N LEU A 440 -10.28 -23.63 -15.36
CA LEU A 440 -9.75 -22.78 -16.45
C LEU A 440 -9.76 -23.52 -17.79
N THR A 441 -9.18 -24.72 -17.84
CA THR A 441 -9.03 -25.49 -19.07
C THR A 441 -10.35 -26.05 -19.58
N GLY A 442 -11.25 -26.44 -18.68
CA GLY A 442 -12.61 -26.89 -19.04
C GLY A 442 -13.41 -25.82 -19.79
N ALA A 443 -13.21 -24.55 -19.43
CA ALA A 443 -13.86 -23.44 -20.13
C ALA A 443 -13.19 -23.06 -21.46
N LEU A 444 -11.90 -23.41 -21.65
CA LEU A 444 -11.15 -23.13 -22.87
C LEU A 444 -11.26 -24.28 -23.91
N ALA A 445 -11.75 -25.43 -23.49
CA ALA A 445 -11.95 -26.59 -24.37
C ALA A 445 -13.30 -26.58 -25.10
N CYS A 446 -14.21 -25.66 -24.70
CA CYS A 446 -15.53 -25.46 -25.32
C CYS A 446 -15.47 -24.46 -26.46
#